data_fa8fe433bfcff186e7ed7fa98cd08227
#
_entry.id   fa8fe433bfcff186e7ed7fa98cd08227
#
_cell.length_a   1.000
_cell.length_b   1.000
_cell.length_c   1.000
_cell.angle_alpha   90.00
_cell.angle_beta   90.00
_cell.angle_gamma   90.00
#
_symmetry.space_group_name_H-M   'P 1'
#
loop_
_entity.id
_entity.type
_entity.pdbx_description
1 polymer ?
#
loop_
_entity_poly.entity_id
_entity_poly.type
_entity_poly.pdbx_seq_one_letter_code
_entity_poly.pdbx_strand_id
1 'polypeptide(L)'
;MSKKPIIGGIILAAIIGVVFVGAQINPDNPENEKSPNSEVWHTRIAGPEYADISNHRYAPITLERKVPYEFDFVAMGDSPKWLEISVVWSGQGVQVFSEMLYLEGTLVDTGISEYYTWDYVGNKNFEISFKQCPNQNTCNYDIIVERHGNLKGSVTISLLQ
;
A
#
# COMPACT_ATOMS: atom_id res chain seq x y z
N MET A 1 -54.00 -26.41 -24.25
CA MET A 1 -52.58 -25.99 -24.06
C MET A 1 -52.33 -25.80 -22.60
N SER A 2 -51.37 -26.51 -22.02
CA SER A 2 -51.05 -26.41 -20.57
C SER A 2 -50.30 -25.11 -20.28
N LYS A 3 -50.81 -24.26 -19.38
CA LYS A 3 -50.17 -23.00 -18.96
C LYS A 3 -48.94 -23.19 -18.06
N LYS A 4 -48.69 -24.47 -17.66
CA LYS A 4 -47.60 -24.84 -16.75
C LYS A 4 -46.17 -24.47 -17.24
N PRO A 5 -45.79 -24.66 -18.51
CA PRO A 5 -44.45 -24.28 -18.97
C PRO A 5 -44.22 -22.78 -19.04
N ILE A 6 -45.27 -21.97 -19.24
CA ILE A 6 -45.20 -20.52 -19.29
C ILE A 6 -44.91 -19.95 -17.90
N ILE A 7 -45.57 -20.50 -16.86
CA ILE A 7 -45.40 -20.09 -15.45
C ILE A 7 -43.95 -20.43 -14.99
N GLY A 8 -43.42 -21.62 -15.37
CA GLY A 8 -42.05 -22.02 -15.07
C GLY A 8 -41.01 -21.08 -15.69
N GLY A 9 -41.24 -20.66 -16.94
CA GLY A 9 -40.36 -19.72 -17.64
C GLY A 9 -40.33 -18.32 -17.00
N ILE A 10 -41.48 -17.81 -16.54
CA ILE A 10 -41.56 -16.52 -15.87
C ILE A 10 -40.85 -16.56 -14.51
N ILE A 11 -41.02 -17.63 -13.73
CA ILE A 11 -40.33 -17.80 -12.45
C ILE A 11 -38.81 -17.89 -12.66
N LEU A 12 -38.33 -18.63 -13.66
CA LEU A 12 -36.92 -18.75 -13.98
C LEU A 12 -36.32 -17.40 -14.39
N ALA A 13 -37.01 -16.63 -15.23
CA ALA A 13 -36.58 -15.31 -15.65
C ALA A 13 -36.54 -14.32 -14.46
N ALA A 14 -37.50 -14.39 -13.54
CA ALA A 14 -37.52 -13.58 -12.33
C ALA A 14 -36.33 -13.92 -11.39
N ILE A 15 -36.02 -15.21 -11.21
CA ILE A 15 -34.87 -15.64 -10.40
C ILE A 15 -33.55 -15.16 -11.03
N ILE A 16 -33.38 -15.30 -12.34
CA ILE A 16 -32.19 -14.82 -13.05
C ILE A 16 -32.08 -13.29 -12.90
N GLY A 17 -33.18 -12.57 -13.03
CA GLY A 17 -33.20 -11.12 -12.86
C GLY A 17 -32.79 -10.68 -11.44
N VAL A 18 -33.28 -11.36 -10.42
CA VAL A 18 -32.93 -11.06 -9.00
C VAL A 18 -31.47 -11.39 -8.74
N VAL A 19 -30.91 -12.47 -9.30
CA VAL A 19 -29.49 -12.82 -9.14
C VAL A 19 -28.61 -11.79 -9.82
N PHE A 20 -28.97 -11.34 -11.04
CA PHE A 20 -28.19 -10.30 -11.76
C PHE A 20 -28.21 -8.94 -11.04
N VAL A 21 -29.37 -8.51 -10.56
CA VAL A 21 -29.51 -7.23 -9.83
C VAL A 21 -28.85 -7.35 -8.44
N GLY A 22 -29.02 -8.49 -7.77
CA GLY A 22 -28.40 -8.75 -6.46
C GLY A 22 -26.88 -8.78 -6.54
N ALA A 23 -26.28 -9.31 -7.61
CA ALA A 23 -24.85 -9.30 -7.82
C ALA A 23 -24.28 -7.89 -8.07
N GLN A 24 -25.10 -6.98 -8.63
CA GLN A 24 -24.69 -5.59 -8.86
C GLN A 24 -24.91 -4.66 -7.67
N ILE A 25 -25.79 -5.03 -6.75
CA ILE A 25 -26.13 -4.22 -5.54
C ILE A 25 -25.51 -4.83 -4.29
N ASN A 26 -24.78 -5.94 -4.40
CA ASN A 26 -24.11 -6.54 -3.25
C ASN A 26 -23.03 -5.56 -2.73
N PRO A 27 -23.22 -4.93 -1.56
CA PRO A 27 -22.22 -4.03 -0.99
C PRO A 27 -20.91 -4.75 -0.63
N ASP A 28 -20.93 -6.07 -0.49
CA ASP A 28 -19.77 -6.91 -0.19
C ASP A 28 -19.13 -7.51 -1.47
N ASN A 29 -19.51 -7.04 -2.67
CA ASN A 29 -18.83 -7.45 -3.89
C ASN A 29 -17.43 -6.82 -3.92
N PRO A 30 -16.35 -7.61 -3.88
CA PRO A 30 -14.97 -7.10 -3.90
C PRO A 30 -14.63 -6.26 -5.14
N GLU A 31 -15.41 -6.37 -6.23
CA GLU A 31 -15.27 -5.48 -7.41
C GLU A 31 -15.88 -4.08 -7.17
N ASN A 32 -16.75 -3.90 -6.15
CA ASN A 32 -17.32 -2.60 -5.77
C ASN A 32 -16.53 -1.95 -4.63
N GLU A 33 -15.69 -2.67 -3.95
CA GLU A 33 -14.67 -2.07 -3.12
C GLU A 33 -13.68 -1.40 -4.08
N LYS A 34 -13.82 -0.09 -4.27
CA LYS A 34 -12.65 0.72 -4.57
C LYS A 34 -11.68 0.36 -3.47
N SER A 35 -10.64 -0.39 -3.82
CA SER A 35 -9.53 -0.61 -2.91
C SER A 35 -9.18 0.76 -2.36
N PRO A 36 -9.39 1.03 -1.07
CA PRO A 36 -9.23 2.38 -0.53
C PRO A 36 -7.80 2.88 -0.76
N ASN A 37 -6.86 1.97 -1.05
CA ASN A 37 -5.47 2.27 -1.29
C ASN A 37 -4.98 1.49 -2.50
N SER A 38 -4.80 2.16 -3.63
CA SER A 38 -4.10 1.56 -4.77
C SER A 38 -2.59 1.69 -4.56
N GLU A 39 -1.86 0.59 -4.74
CA GLU A 39 -0.41 0.61 -4.71
C GLU A 39 0.12 1.36 -5.94
N VAL A 40 0.89 2.43 -5.71
CA VAL A 40 1.50 3.25 -6.77
C VAL A 40 2.99 2.97 -6.94
N TRP A 41 3.61 2.37 -5.94
CA TRP A 41 5.01 1.95 -5.97
C TRP A 41 5.27 0.88 -4.90
N HIS A 42 6.20 -0.05 -5.19
CA HIS A 42 6.72 -0.96 -4.19
C HIS A 42 8.19 -1.32 -4.43
N THR A 43 8.83 -1.76 -3.37
CA THR A 43 10.16 -2.38 -3.42
C THR A 43 10.31 -3.42 -2.33
N ARG A 44 11.19 -4.39 -2.59
CA ARG A 44 11.65 -5.32 -1.57
C ARG A 44 13.16 -5.22 -1.44
N ILE A 45 13.62 -4.89 -0.26
CA ILE A 45 15.03 -4.87 0.07
C ILE A 45 15.33 -6.20 0.75
N ALA A 46 16.06 -7.07 0.08
CA ALA A 46 16.43 -8.39 0.60
C ALA A 46 17.64 -8.92 -0.16
N GLY A 47 18.45 -9.74 0.51
CA GLY A 47 19.55 -10.43 -0.12
C GLY A 47 20.92 -9.78 0.08
N PRO A 48 21.98 -10.50 -0.30
CA PRO A 48 23.35 -10.05 -0.08
C PRO A 48 23.75 -8.82 -0.89
N GLU A 49 23.10 -8.56 -2.03
CA GLU A 49 23.35 -7.39 -2.87
C GLU A 49 23.03 -6.06 -2.18
N TYR A 50 22.18 -6.09 -1.14
CA TYR A 50 21.85 -4.91 -0.36
C TYR A 50 22.59 -4.83 0.98
N ALA A 51 23.39 -5.84 1.34
CA ALA A 51 24.01 -5.93 2.67
C ALA A 51 25.00 -4.78 2.94
N ASP A 52 25.68 -4.28 1.91
CA ASP A 52 26.69 -3.23 2.01
C ASP A 52 26.15 -1.84 1.66
N ILE A 53 24.87 -1.73 1.27
CA ILE A 53 24.24 -0.48 0.84
C ILE A 53 23.24 -0.06 1.91
N SER A 54 23.59 0.94 2.72
CA SER A 54 22.68 1.51 3.74
C SER A 54 21.65 2.45 3.11
N ASN A 55 22.02 3.20 2.07
CA ASN A 55 21.18 4.19 1.42
C ASN A 55 20.89 3.79 -0.03
N HIS A 56 19.61 3.77 -0.41
CA HIS A 56 19.19 3.43 -1.76
C HIS A 56 18.20 4.46 -2.31
N ARG A 57 18.53 5.03 -3.48
CA ARG A 57 17.65 5.93 -4.23
C ARG A 57 16.99 5.16 -5.36
N TYR A 58 15.67 5.16 -5.40
CA TYR A 58 14.88 4.50 -6.43
C TYR A 58 14.60 5.43 -7.62
N ALA A 59 14.30 4.82 -8.77
CA ALA A 59 13.92 5.57 -9.98
C ALA A 59 12.71 6.47 -9.70
N PRO A 60 12.62 7.64 -10.38
CA PRO A 60 11.54 8.57 -10.15
C PRO A 60 10.16 7.97 -10.41
N ILE A 61 9.23 8.28 -9.51
CA ILE A 61 7.80 7.97 -9.62
C ILE A 61 7.00 9.24 -9.80
N THR A 62 5.88 9.16 -10.49
CA THR A 62 4.97 10.30 -10.69
C THR A 62 3.91 10.28 -9.60
N LEU A 63 3.84 11.35 -8.79
CA LEU A 63 2.83 11.52 -7.74
C LEU A 63 1.94 12.73 -8.03
N GLU A 64 0.67 12.63 -7.62
CA GLU A 64 -0.33 13.66 -7.78
C GLU A 64 -0.36 14.61 -6.58
N ARG A 65 -0.69 15.85 -6.84
CA ARG A 65 -0.86 16.87 -5.81
C ARG A 65 -2.23 16.73 -5.13
N LYS A 66 -2.29 16.99 -3.82
CA LYS A 66 -3.50 16.92 -2.98
C LYS A 66 -4.12 15.53 -2.88
N VAL A 67 -3.31 14.52 -3.09
CA VAL A 67 -3.67 13.13 -2.86
C VAL A 67 -2.95 12.67 -1.61
N PRO A 68 -3.64 12.03 -0.65
CA PRO A 68 -2.99 11.42 0.50
C PRO A 68 -2.23 10.18 0.06
N TYR A 69 -1.01 10.03 0.55
CA TYR A 69 -0.15 8.86 0.35
C TYR A 69 0.21 8.26 1.69
N GLU A 70 0.32 6.93 1.72
CA GLU A 70 0.73 6.18 2.91
C GLU A 70 1.79 5.14 2.56
N PHE A 71 2.87 5.09 3.35
CA PHE A 71 3.81 3.99 3.28
C PHE A 71 3.32 2.81 4.11
N ASP A 72 3.30 1.63 3.50
CA ASP A 72 3.02 0.36 4.14
C ASP A 72 4.26 -0.53 4.14
N PHE A 73 4.41 -1.37 5.17
CA PHE A 73 5.59 -2.18 5.39
C PHE A 73 5.23 -3.63 5.73
N VAL A 74 5.92 -4.56 5.08
CA VAL A 74 5.93 -5.95 5.53
C VAL A 74 7.30 -6.21 6.15
N ALA A 75 7.32 -6.25 7.48
CA ALA A 75 8.51 -6.42 8.29
C ALA A 75 8.51 -7.75 9.04
N MET A 76 9.72 -8.19 9.42
CA MET A 76 9.98 -9.37 10.23
C MET A 76 11.00 -9.01 11.32
N GLY A 77 11.21 -9.90 12.30
CA GLY A 77 12.13 -9.64 13.42
C GLY A 77 13.59 -9.46 13.01
N ASP A 78 13.98 -9.89 11.81
CA ASP A 78 15.31 -9.68 11.23
C ASP A 78 15.42 -8.46 10.32
N SER A 79 14.31 -7.72 10.12
CA SER A 79 14.31 -6.48 9.34
C SER A 79 15.24 -5.41 9.95
N PRO A 80 15.65 -4.38 9.17
CA PRO A 80 16.44 -3.27 9.70
C PRO A 80 15.79 -2.66 10.95
N LYS A 81 16.60 -2.29 11.94
CA LYS A 81 16.08 -1.75 13.23
C LYS A 81 15.33 -0.43 13.07
N TRP A 82 15.74 0.37 12.09
CA TRP A 82 15.04 1.57 11.71
C TRP A 82 15.33 1.94 10.25
N LEU A 83 14.40 2.66 9.66
CA LEU A 83 14.45 3.17 8.29
C LEU A 83 14.30 4.69 8.33
N GLU A 84 15.09 5.40 7.54
CA GLU A 84 14.78 6.75 7.16
C GLU A 84 14.24 6.73 5.73
N ILE A 85 13.01 7.23 5.54
CA ILE A 85 12.36 7.29 4.23
C ILE A 85 12.17 8.74 3.87
N SER A 86 12.67 9.10 2.69
CA SER A 86 12.53 10.44 2.13
C SER A 86 11.90 10.38 0.75
N VAL A 87 11.00 11.32 0.47
CA VAL A 87 10.46 11.60 -0.86
C VAL A 87 10.98 12.96 -1.31
N VAL A 88 11.73 13.00 -2.40
CA VAL A 88 12.45 14.17 -2.87
C VAL A 88 12.04 14.51 -4.29
N TRP A 89 11.69 15.76 -4.57
CA TRP A 89 11.34 16.21 -5.91
C TRP A 89 12.53 16.03 -6.86
N SER A 90 12.34 15.18 -7.89
CA SER A 90 13.40 14.83 -8.83
C SER A 90 13.95 16.05 -9.56
N GLY A 91 15.28 16.18 -9.58
CA GLY A 91 15.97 17.27 -10.23
C GLY A 91 15.96 18.61 -9.47
N GLN A 92 15.11 18.81 -8.47
CA GLN A 92 15.09 20.01 -7.63
C GLN A 92 15.70 19.80 -6.25
N GLY A 93 15.81 18.56 -5.80
CA GLY A 93 16.34 18.21 -4.48
C GLY A 93 15.47 18.68 -3.31
N VAL A 94 14.23 19.12 -3.57
CA VAL A 94 13.31 19.56 -2.51
C VAL A 94 12.68 18.34 -1.86
N GLN A 95 12.91 18.18 -0.57
CA GLN A 95 12.33 17.14 0.25
C GLN A 95 10.86 17.48 0.56
N VAL A 96 9.95 16.56 0.24
CA VAL A 96 8.52 16.72 0.47
C VAL A 96 8.03 15.89 1.65
N PHE A 97 8.75 14.82 1.96
CA PHE A 97 8.53 13.96 3.10
C PHE A 97 9.87 13.42 3.59
N SER A 98 10.04 13.30 4.91
CA SER A 98 11.16 12.59 5.54
C SER A 98 10.75 12.17 6.93
N GLU A 99 10.87 10.89 7.19
CA GLU A 99 10.55 10.31 8.49
C GLU A 99 11.48 9.18 8.84
N MET A 100 11.72 9.06 10.13
CA MET A 100 12.47 7.98 10.74
C MET A 100 11.50 7.01 11.39
N LEU A 101 11.51 5.76 10.93
CA LEU A 101 10.61 4.71 11.36
C LEU A 101 11.38 3.63 12.11
N TYR A 102 10.87 3.21 13.26
CA TYR A 102 11.52 2.23 14.14
C TYR A 102 10.77 0.91 14.10
N LEU A 103 11.53 -0.19 13.97
CA LEU A 103 10.97 -1.54 14.01
C LEU A 103 10.56 -1.88 15.45
N GLU A 104 9.28 -2.17 15.63
CA GLU A 104 8.71 -2.61 16.91
C GLU A 104 8.06 -3.97 16.78
N GLY A 105 8.25 -4.81 17.79
CA GLY A 105 7.62 -6.13 17.88
C GLY A 105 6.52 -6.11 18.93
N THR A 106 5.31 -6.51 18.54
CA THR A 106 4.18 -6.67 19.45
C THR A 106 3.93 -8.16 19.69
N LEU A 107 3.93 -8.57 20.96
CA LEU A 107 3.56 -9.93 21.32
C LEU A 107 2.05 -10.10 21.20
N VAL A 108 1.64 -11.09 20.42
CA VAL A 108 0.25 -11.51 20.28
C VAL A 108 0.08 -12.85 20.96
N ASP A 109 -0.76 -12.87 22.01
CA ASP A 109 -1.20 -14.08 22.69
C ASP A 109 -2.62 -14.44 22.25
N THR A 110 -2.78 -15.61 21.65
CA THR A 110 -4.08 -16.13 21.20
C THR A 110 -4.75 -17.03 22.23
N GLY A 111 -4.12 -17.25 23.39
CA GLY A 111 -4.52 -18.25 24.38
C GLY A 111 -4.16 -19.70 24.01
N ILE A 112 -3.70 -19.93 22.79
CA ILE A 112 -3.22 -21.24 22.28
C ILE A 112 -1.72 -21.17 21.93
N SER A 113 -1.29 -20.01 21.38
CA SER A 113 0.09 -19.75 20.97
C SER A 113 0.44 -18.28 21.15
N GLU A 114 1.70 -18.02 21.38
CA GLU A 114 2.29 -16.69 21.41
C GLU A 114 3.18 -16.51 20.19
N TYR A 115 3.09 -15.33 19.54
CA TYR A 115 3.98 -14.95 18.45
C TYR A 115 4.16 -13.43 18.39
N TYR A 116 5.21 -12.96 17.70
CA TYR A 116 5.44 -11.54 17.48
C TYR A 116 4.95 -11.11 16.11
N THR A 117 4.23 -9.99 16.05
CA THR A 117 4.05 -9.19 14.84
C THR A 117 5.05 -8.05 14.84
N TRP A 118 5.53 -7.67 13.67
CA TRP A 118 6.55 -6.64 13.50
C TRP A 118 6.03 -5.55 12.59
N ASP A 119 6.20 -4.30 12.98
CA ASP A 119 5.84 -3.13 12.17
C ASP A 119 6.83 -1.99 12.41
N TYR A 120 6.91 -1.08 11.43
CA TYR A 120 7.64 0.17 11.57
C TYR A 120 6.73 1.25 12.12
N VAL A 121 7.13 1.86 13.22
CA VAL A 121 6.37 2.90 13.93
C VAL A 121 6.95 4.26 13.63
N GLY A 122 6.08 5.22 13.32
CA GLY A 122 6.38 6.60 12.94
C GLY A 122 5.29 7.17 12.04
N ASN A 123 5.48 8.39 11.54
CA ASN A 123 4.54 8.94 10.56
C ASN A 123 4.78 8.32 9.18
N LYS A 124 3.75 7.70 8.62
CA LYS A 124 3.78 7.03 7.31
C LYS A 124 3.03 7.80 6.22
N ASN A 125 2.34 8.87 6.60
CA ASN A 125 1.40 9.59 5.74
C ASN A 125 1.95 10.93 5.29
N PHE A 126 1.73 11.28 4.02
CA PHE A 126 2.05 12.59 3.48
C PHE A 126 1.12 12.99 2.33
N GLU A 127 1.15 14.25 1.97
CA GLU A 127 0.43 14.82 0.82
C GLU A 127 1.36 15.82 0.11
N ILE A 128 1.28 15.87 -1.21
CA ILE A 128 2.05 16.81 -2.02
C ILE A 128 1.32 18.14 -2.10
N SER A 129 1.91 19.19 -1.54
CA SER A 129 1.37 20.53 -1.54
C SER A 129 1.58 21.27 -2.87
N PHE A 130 0.87 22.39 -3.07
CA PHE A 130 1.06 23.27 -4.22
C PHE A 130 2.51 23.79 -4.37
N LYS A 131 3.19 24.05 -3.26
CA LYS A 131 4.58 24.56 -3.28
C LYS A 131 5.58 23.52 -3.75
N GLN A 132 5.25 22.23 -3.58
CA GLN A 132 6.09 21.09 -3.91
C GLN A 132 5.83 20.53 -5.32
N CYS A 133 4.77 20.98 -5.99
CA CYS A 133 4.48 20.70 -7.40
C CYS A 133 3.73 21.89 -8.01
N PRO A 134 4.39 23.05 -8.23
CA PRO A 134 3.76 24.23 -8.78
C PRO A 134 3.44 24.04 -10.27
N ASN A 135 2.34 24.65 -10.73
CA ASN A 135 1.93 24.69 -12.13
C ASN A 135 1.54 23.36 -12.80
N GLN A 136 1.59 22.24 -12.07
CA GLN A 136 1.23 20.91 -12.57
C GLN A 136 0.41 20.16 -11.50
N ASN A 137 -0.39 19.18 -11.93
CA ASN A 137 -1.08 18.30 -11.01
C ASN A 137 -0.21 17.13 -10.56
N THR A 138 0.79 16.78 -11.37
CA THR A 138 1.70 15.66 -11.12
C THR A 138 3.15 16.12 -11.25
N CYS A 139 4.03 15.61 -10.42
CA CYS A 139 5.47 15.80 -10.50
C CYS A 139 6.20 14.48 -10.24
N ASN A 140 7.47 14.43 -10.61
CA ASN A 140 8.31 13.26 -10.41
C ASN A 140 9.09 13.36 -9.10
N TYR A 141 9.12 12.28 -8.34
CA TYR A 141 9.79 12.19 -7.04
C TYR A 141 10.66 10.95 -6.96
N ASP A 142 11.82 11.10 -6.35
CA ASP A 142 12.69 9.99 -5.98
C ASP A 142 12.31 9.55 -4.57
N ILE A 143 12.19 8.24 -4.36
CA ILE A 143 12.11 7.66 -3.02
C ILE A 143 13.51 7.25 -2.61
N ILE A 144 13.92 7.66 -1.42
CA ILE A 144 15.20 7.33 -0.82
C ILE A 144 14.93 6.57 0.47
N VAL A 145 15.53 5.39 0.59
CA VAL A 145 15.42 4.56 1.80
C VAL A 145 16.82 4.38 2.38
N GLU A 146 17.01 4.82 3.60
CA GLU A 146 18.21 4.57 4.39
C GLU A 146 17.90 3.54 5.48
N ARG A 147 18.75 2.51 5.59
CA ARG A 147 18.55 1.38 6.51
C ARG A 147 19.63 1.39 7.59
N HIS A 148 19.22 1.10 8.81
CA HIS A 148 20.12 1.07 9.96
C HIS A 148 19.87 -0.16 10.84
N GLY A 149 20.93 -0.59 11.51
CA GLY A 149 20.93 -1.78 12.35
C GLY A 149 21.18 -3.04 11.55
N ASN A 150 20.19 -3.90 11.34
CA ASN A 150 20.37 -5.12 10.58
C ASN A 150 20.23 -4.88 9.06
N LEU A 151 21.33 -4.58 8.37
CA LEU A 151 21.35 -4.32 6.93
C LEU A 151 21.11 -5.58 6.08
N LYS A 152 21.24 -6.79 6.67
CA LYS A 152 20.99 -8.07 5.98
C LYS A 152 19.53 -8.49 6.03
N GLY A 153 18.76 -7.87 6.91
CA GLY A 153 17.33 -8.17 7.06
C GLY A 153 16.54 -7.69 5.87
N SER A 154 15.40 -8.34 5.62
CA SER A 154 14.49 -7.99 4.53
C SER A 154 13.34 -7.10 5.01
N VAL A 155 12.88 -6.22 4.12
CA VAL A 155 11.65 -5.45 4.29
C VAL A 155 11.03 -5.20 2.92
N THR A 156 9.71 -5.33 2.83
CA THR A 156 8.93 -4.87 1.67
C THR A 156 8.30 -3.54 2.05
N ILE A 157 8.37 -2.58 1.14
CA ILE A 157 7.85 -1.22 1.32
C ILE A 157 6.95 -0.94 0.13
N SER A 158 5.71 -0.58 0.40
CA SER A 158 4.73 -0.14 -0.60
C SER A 158 4.33 1.31 -0.35
N LEU A 159 4.04 2.06 -1.41
CA LEU A 159 3.41 3.38 -1.35
C LEU A 159 2.00 3.24 -1.88
N LEU A 160 1.03 3.58 -1.05
CA LEU A 160 -0.40 3.51 -1.31
C LEU A 160 -0.97 4.91 -1.54
N GLN A 161 -2.05 4.97 -2.35
CA GLN A 161 -2.78 6.19 -2.69
C GLN A 161 -4.25 6.06 -2.33
#